data_dce70370390ae1a94ab105dc1f259424
#
_entry.id   dce70370390ae1a94ab105dc1f259424
#
_cell.length_a   1.000
_cell.length_b   1.000
_cell.length_c   1.000
_cell.angle_alpha   90.00
_cell.angle_beta   90.00
_cell.angle_gamma   90.00
#
_symmetry.space_group_name_H-M   'P 1'
#
loop_
_entity.id
_entity.type
_entity.pdbx_description
1 polymer ?
#
loop_
_entity_poly.entity_id
_entity_poly.type
_entity_poly.pdbx_seq_one_letter_code
_entity_poly.pdbx_strand_id
1 'polypeptide(L)'
;FQETVLKWDIGSLVESIIDTLTPHRTFSLSLPSGSSSFFELYSREYSSGSLDPKIEVYYRREIGSNPDSSVVDTLTRIIYVSEDISVIETLEIDDDGDDNILISRARGSRAILNIPFDSLSLPQYSVIRSANLSLFQPGDSLDNFSVRMDPLKFLPDSGSSIFNADPYENLGMYFSSATVASNKLQISLKSYFQSILMTDSLTNVGLKFSASTSNDLFESVNFDLSHVNNKLEIFYVSP
;
A
#
# COMPACT_ATOMS: atom_id res chain seq x y z
N PHE A 1 9.05 8.66 19.11
CA PHE A 1 7.61 9.03 19.10
C PHE A 1 7.17 9.31 20.54
N GLN A 2 6.40 10.38 20.76
CA GLN A 2 5.80 10.69 22.05
C GLN A 2 4.31 10.36 21.93
N GLU A 3 3.84 9.44 22.74
CA GLU A 3 2.42 9.14 22.82
C GLU A 3 1.69 10.32 23.45
N THR A 4 0.67 10.82 22.79
CA THR A 4 -0.14 11.95 23.23
C THR A 4 -1.60 11.65 22.97
N VAL A 5 -2.45 11.90 23.96
CA VAL A 5 -3.90 11.80 23.77
C VAL A 5 -4.40 13.09 23.13
N LEU A 6 -4.95 12.99 21.94
CA LEU A 6 -5.62 14.09 21.26
C LEU A 6 -7.08 14.14 21.69
N LYS A 7 -7.59 15.34 21.98
CA LYS A 7 -8.98 15.55 22.40
C LYS A 7 -9.58 16.71 21.62
N TRP A 8 -10.78 16.50 21.12
CA TRP A 8 -11.57 17.52 20.45
C TRP A 8 -12.92 17.68 21.18
N ASP A 9 -13.36 18.91 21.37
CA ASP A 9 -14.71 19.21 21.81
C ASP A 9 -15.65 19.15 20.59
N ILE A 10 -16.53 18.16 20.58
CA ILE A 10 -17.56 17.97 19.56
C ILE A 10 -18.96 18.32 20.03
N GLY A 11 -19.09 19.07 21.12
CA GLY A 11 -20.39 19.44 21.73
C GLY A 11 -21.35 20.09 20.74
N SER A 12 -20.85 20.91 19.82
CA SER A 12 -21.65 21.52 18.75
C SER A 12 -22.23 20.53 17.73
N LEU A 13 -21.70 19.31 17.67
CA LEU A 13 -22.13 18.26 16.73
C LEU A 13 -23.11 17.26 17.37
N VAL A 14 -23.38 17.40 18.69
CA VAL A 14 -24.19 16.43 19.44
C VAL A 14 -25.59 16.32 18.87
N GLU A 15 -26.21 17.42 18.47
CA GLU A 15 -27.54 17.42 17.87
C GLU A 15 -27.59 16.59 16.59
N SER A 16 -26.60 16.73 15.73
CA SER A 16 -26.50 15.95 14.49
C SER A 16 -26.23 14.48 14.72
N ILE A 17 -25.50 14.12 15.80
CA ILE A 17 -25.21 12.73 16.18
C ILE A 17 -26.45 12.03 16.73
N ILE A 18 -27.29 12.77 17.47
CA ILE A 18 -28.51 12.25 18.11
C ILE A 18 -29.66 12.19 17.11
N ASP A 19 -29.65 12.99 16.05
CA ASP A 19 -30.68 12.97 15.03
C ASP A 19 -30.82 11.58 14.40
N THR A 20 -32.00 10.97 14.63
CA THR A 20 -32.32 9.64 14.10
C THR A 20 -32.67 9.66 12.62
N LEU A 21 -32.91 10.83 12.03
CA LEU A 21 -33.23 10.97 10.60
C LEU A 21 -31.98 10.96 9.71
N THR A 22 -30.82 11.27 10.27
CA THR A 22 -29.52 11.22 9.60
C THR A 22 -28.67 10.10 10.17
N PRO A 23 -28.65 8.91 9.55
CA PRO A 23 -27.97 7.73 10.10
C PRO A 23 -26.43 7.81 10.06
N HIS A 24 -25.85 8.84 9.43
CA HIS A 24 -24.41 8.97 9.29
C HIS A 24 -23.76 9.54 10.56
N ARG A 25 -22.97 8.72 11.23
CA ARG A 25 -22.26 9.04 12.46
C ARG A 25 -20.74 8.86 12.27
N THR A 26 -20.25 9.36 11.15
CA THR A 26 -18.85 9.23 10.78
C THR A 26 -18.14 10.55 11.03
N PHE A 27 -16.97 10.49 11.65
CA PHE A 27 -16.07 11.63 11.83
C PHE A 27 -14.86 11.45 10.92
N SER A 28 -14.50 12.51 10.23
CA SER A 28 -13.28 12.58 9.45
C SER A 28 -12.25 13.43 10.17
N LEU A 29 -11.05 12.90 10.32
CA LEU A 29 -9.87 13.63 10.77
C LEU A 29 -8.98 13.87 9.56
N SER A 30 -8.67 15.12 9.29
CA SER A 30 -7.79 15.50 8.19
C SER A 30 -6.74 16.50 8.65
N LEU A 31 -5.57 16.45 8.01
CA LEU A 31 -4.57 17.49 8.16
C LEU A 31 -4.96 18.71 7.32
N PRO A 32 -4.69 19.94 7.81
CA PRO A 32 -4.83 21.12 6.97
C PRO A 32 -3.97 21.02 5.71
N SER A 33 -4.47 21.55 4.61
CA SER A 33 -3.72 21.58 3.34
C SER A 33 -2.37 22.28 3.53
N GLY A 34 -1.32 21.68 3.01
CA GLY A 34 0.06 22.16 3.14
C GLY A 34 0.74 21.81 4.48
N SER A 35 0.10 21.01 5.32
CA SER A 35 0.75 20.49 6.54
C SER A 35 1.85 19.51 6.17
N SER A 36 3.03 19.69 6.77
CA SER A 36 4.15 18.74 6.72
C SER A 36 4.22 17.82 7.94
N SER A 37 3.22 17.91 8.82
CA SER A 37 3.16 17.11 10.04
C SER A 37 2.69 15.69 9.72
N PHE A 38 3.26 14.73 10.44
CA PHE A 38 2.88 13.33 10.40
C PHE A 38 2.44 12.90 11.80
N PHE A 39 1.34 12.17 11.89
CA PHE A 39 0.95 11.51 13.14
C PHE A 39 0.26 10.19 12.82
N GLU A 40 0.43 9.24 13.71
CA GLU A 40 -0.26 7.95 13.68
C GLU A 40 -1.32 7.93 14.77
N LEU A 41 -2.45 7.38 14.46
CA LEU A 41 -3.54 7.13 15.41
C LEU A 41 -3.69 5.61 15.59
N TYR A 42 -3.92 5.20 16.82
CA TYR A 42 -4.27 3.82 17.10
C TYR A 42 -5.62 3.48 16.51
N SER A 43 -5.67 2.36 15.80
CA SER A 43 -6.92 1.80 15.29
C SER A 43 -7.69 1.09 16.41
N ARG A 44 -8.95 0.81 16.14
CA ARG A 44 -9.81 0.03 17.04
C ARG A 44 -9.22 -1.34 17.43
N GLU A 45 -8.52 -1.98 16.51
CA GLU A 45 -7.96 -3.32 16.73
C GLU A 45 -6.65 -3.32 17.50
N TYR A 46 -6.07 -2.15 17.76
CA TYR A 46 -4.79 -2.06 18.44
C TYR A 46 -4.91 -2.39 19.93
N SER A 47 -4.01 -3.25 20.41
CA SER A 47 -3.86 -3.55 21.85
C SER A 47 -5.16 -3.98 22.56
N SER A 48 -6.00 -4.76 21.87
CA SER A 48 -7.27 -5.29 22.41
C SER A 48 -8.24 -4.18 22.89
N GLY A 49 -8.22 -3.02 22.23
CA GLY A 49 -9.16 -1.94 22.47
C GLY A 49 -8.79 -0.98 23.60
N SER A 50 -7.63 -1.11 24.22
CA SER A 50 -7.24 -0.24 25.34
C SER A 50 -6.98 1.22 24.93
N LEU A 51 -6.64 1.44 23.67
CA LEU A 51 -6.33 2.74 23.09
C LEU A 51 -7.33 3.15 21.99
N ASP A 52 -8.48 2.50 21.93
CA ASP A 52 -9.51 2.78 20.95
C ASP A 52 -9.91 4.24 20.92
N PRO A 53 -10.14 4.82 19.75
CA PRO A 53 -10.82 6.08 19.62
C PRO A 53 -12.19 6.00 20.28
N LYS A 54 -12.53 7.00 21.08
CA LYS A 54 -13.79 7.02 21.85
C LYS A 54 -14.36 8.40 21.96
N ILE A 55 -15.68 8.46 22.12
CA ILE A 55 -16.42 9.66 22.44
C ILE A 55 -16.86 9.58 23.91
N GLU A 56 -16.50 10.54 24.69
CA GLU A 56 -16.96 10.70 26.07
C GLU A 56 -18.11 11.72 26.11
N VAL A 57 -19.30 11.25 26.46
CA VAL A 57 -20.51 12.09 26.52
C VAL A 57 -20.82 12.35 27.98
N TYR A 58 -20.84 13.62 28.36
CA TYR A 58 -21.25 14.08 29.66
C TYR A 58 -22.65 14.72 29.50
N TYR A 59 -23.63 14.19 30.22
CA TYR A 59 -24.99 14.67 30.14
C TYR A 59 -25.63 14.77 31.51
N ARG A 60 -26.60 15.66 31.63
CA ARG A 60 -27.39 15.83 32.81
C ARG A 60 -28.75 15.17 32.63
N ARG A 61 -29.19 14.47 33.65
CA ARG A 61 -30.50 13.84 33.68
C ARG A 61 -31.24 14.38 34.92
N GLU A 62 -32.41 14.93 34.70
CA GLU A 62 -33.32 15.28 35.79
C GLU A 62 -34.04 14.02 36.26
N ILE A 63 -33.93 13.73 37.55
CA ILE A 63 -34.61 12.60 38.19
C ILE A 63 -35.64 13.18 39.12
N GLY A 64 -36.91 12.99 38.80
CA GLY A 64 -38.04 13.44 39.62
C GLY A 64 -39.20 13.91 38.78
N SER A 65 -40.41 13.63 39.24
CA SER A 65 -41.64 14.04 38.57
C SER A 65 -42.18 15.39 39.09
N ASN A 66 -41.46 16.02 40.03
CA ASN A 66 -41.88 17.30 40.61
C ASN A 66 -40.80 18.36 40.31
N PRO A 67 -41.15 19.47 39.61
CA PRO A 67 -40.19 20.51 39.24
C PRO A 67 -39.53 21.19 40.45
N ASP A 68 -40.13 21.16 41.62
CA ASP A 68 -39.57 21.76 42.83
C ASP A 68 -38.59 20.85 43.60
N SER A 69 -38.43 19.61 43.18
CA SER A 69 -37.54 18.60 43.83
C SER A 69 -36.75 17.77 42.88
N SER A 70 -36.49 18.28 41.67
CA SER A 70 -35.65 17.55 40.69
C SER A 70 -34.20 17.51 41.13
N VAL A 71 -33.66 16.33 41.26
CA VAL A 71 -32.23 16.10 41.45
C VAL A 71 -31.58 15.98 40.06
N VAL A 72 -30.60 16.83 39.81
CA VAL A 72 -29.82 16.79 38.57
C VAL A 72 -28.62 15.84 38.80
N ASP A 73 -28.63 14.74 38.12
CA ASP A 73 -27.52 13.82 38.11
C ASP A 73 -26.66 14.02 36.85
N THR A 74 -25.33 14.03 37.04
CA THR A 74 -24.38 14.11 35.91
C THR A 74 -23.87 12.74 35.61
N LEU A 75 -24.13 12.26 34.40
CA LEU A 75 -23.77 10.95 33.92
C LEU A 75 -22.71 11.06 32.83
N THR A 76 -21.86 10.06 32.79
CA THR A 76 -20.87 9.93 31.72
C THR A 76 -21.14 8.64 30.96
N ARG A 77 -21.11 8.72 29.66
CA ARG A 77 -21.18 7.55 28.77
C ARG A 77 -20.01 7.56 27.81
N ILE A 78 -19.34 6.44 27.68
CA ILE A 78 -18.27 6.22 26.71
C ILE A 78 -18.85 5.44 25.53
N ILE A 79 -18.61 5.95 24.33
CA ILE A 79 -18.97 5.32 23.07
C ILE A 79 -17.69 5.07 22.31
N TYR A 80 -17.40 3.82 22.06
CA TYR A 80 -16.24 3.42 21.25
C TYR A 80 -16.58 3.45 19.77
N VAL A 81 -15.60 3.72 18.95
CA VAL A 81 -15.71 3.63 17.49
C VAL A 81 -16.02 2.18 17.11
N SER A 82 -17.01 1.98 16.25
CA SER A 82 -17.37 0.63 15.77
C SER A 82 -16.48 0.17 14.63
N GLU A 83 -16.08 1.10 13.78
CA GLU A 83 -15.22 0.85 12.60
C GLU A 83 -14.36 2.08 12.36
N ASP A 84 -13.14 1.87 11.88
CA ASP A 84 -12.26 2.92 11.42
C ASP A 84 -11.66 2.57 10.06
N ILE A 85 -11.36 3.58 9.28
CA ILE A 85 -10.74 3.46 7.97
C ILE A 85 -9.77 4.62 7.76
N SER A 86 -8.60 4.29 7.25
CA SER A 86 -7.64 5.28 6.78
C SER A 86 -7.83 5.53 5.30
N VAL A 87 -8.08 6.78 4.95
CA VAL A 87 -8.14 7.21 3.55
C VAL A 87 -6.88 8.00 3.24
N ILE A 88 -6.13 7.51 2.27
CA ILE A 88 -4.91 8.17 1.81
C ILE A 88 -5.24 8.87 0.50
N GLU A 89 -5.22 10.19 0.54
CA GLU A 89 -5.30 11.02 -0.66
C GLU A 89 -3.88 11.18 -1.21
N THR A 90 -3.66 10.61 -2.39
CA THR A 90 -2.39 10.77 -3.09
C THR A 90 -2.42 12.09 -3.87
N LEU A 91 -1.41 12.92 -3.68
CA LEU A 91 -1.16 14.00 -4.64
C LEU A 91 -0.93 13.37 -6.02
N GLU A 92 -1.48 13.98 -7.06
CA GLU A 92 -1.15 13.60 -8.43
C GLU A 92 0.37 13.63 -8.56
N ILE A 93 0.95 12.49 -8.90
CA ILE A 93 2.35 12.44 -9.29
C ILE A 93 2.32 12.82 -10.75
N ASP A 94 2.99 13.90 -11.11
CA ASP A 94 3.32 14.13 -12.52
C ASP A 94 3.95 12.81 -13.00
N ASP A 95 3.37 12.26 -14.06
CA ASP A 95 3.92 11.09 -14.74
C ASP A 95 5.27 11.50 -15.31
N ASP A 96 6.34 11.27 -14.53
CA ASP A 96 7.70 11.67 -14.92
C ASP A 96 8.22 10.92 -16.16
N GLY A 97 7.31 10.24 -16.85
CA GLY A 97 7.61 9.43 -18.03
C GLY A 97 8.00 7.98 -17.68
N ASP A 98 8.23 7.21 -18.76
CA ASP A 98 8.52 5.76 -18.69
C ASP A 98 9.88 5.39 -18.03
N ASP A 99 10.65 6.39 -17.59
CA ASP A 99 12.03 6.17 -17.13
C ASP A 99 12.15 5.85 -15.65
N ASN A 100 11.05 5.89 -14.90
CA ASN A 100 11.05 5.64 -13.45
C ASN A 100 10.07 4.54 -13.02
N ILE A 101 10.49 3.72 -12.08
CA ILE A 101 9.65 2.71 -11.42
C ILE A 101 9.41 3.14 -9.98
N LEU A 102 8.23 3.71 -9.71
CA LEU A 102 7.79 4.00 -8.34
C LEU A 102 6.97 2.84 -7.79
N ILE A 103 7.39 2.32 -6.64
CA ILE A 103 6.69 1.27 -5.91
C ILE A 103 6.38 1.77 -4.51
N SER A 104 5.10 1.76 -4.11
CA SER A 104 4.70 2.13 -2.77
C SER A 104 3.54 1.29 -2.27
N ARG A 105 3.43 1.14 -0.95
CA ARG A 105 2.34 0.40 -0.35
C ARG A 105 1.09 1.27 -0.19
N ALA A 106 1.21 2.41 0.47
CA ALA A 106 0.08 3.28 0.77
C ALA A 106 -0.58 3.86 -0.49
N ARG A 107 0.23 4.28 -1.46
CA ARG A 107 -0.27 4.80 -2.73
C ARG A 107 -0.74 3.71 -3.68
N GLY A 108 -0.44 2.43 -3.36
CA GLY A 108 -0.71 1.32 -4.26
C GLY A 108 0.07 1.38 -5.57
N SER A 109 1.13 2.21 -5.64
CA SER A 109 1.95 2.33 -6.84
C SER A 109 2.68 1.04 -7.10
N ARG A 110 2.58 0.58 -8.33
CA ARG A 110 3.18 -0.65 -8.85
C ARG A 110 3.62 -0.43 -10.28
N ALA A 111 4.59 -1.17 -10.72
CA ALA A 111 5.11 -1.06 -12.07
C ALA A 111 5.00 -2.38 -12.82
N ILE A 112 4.92 -2.27 -14.14
CA ILE A 112 5.02 -3.41 -15.04
C ILE A 112 6.27 -3.21 -15.87
N LEU A 113 7.18 -4.17 -15.78
CA LEU A 113 8.38 -4.23 -16.58
C LEU A 113 8.22 -5.29 -17.67
N ASN A 114 8.35 -4.86 -18.91
CA ASN A 114 8.42 -5.79 -20.03
C ASN A 114 9.89 -6.02 -20.41
N ILE A 115 10.32 -7.25 -20.29
CA ILE A 115 11.65 -7.68 -20.76
C ILE A 115 11.43 -8.45 -22.06
N PRO A 116 11.91 -7.95 -23.21
CA PRO A 116 11.70 -8.61 -24.49
C PRO A 116 12.54 -9.89 -24.58
N PHE A 117 11.97 -10.98 -24.04
CA PHE A 117 12.67 -12.25 -23.88
C PHE A 117 13.21 -12.81 -25.22
N ASP A 118 12.45 -12.64 -26.30
CA ASP A 118 12.86 -13.10 -27.64
C ASP A 118 14.13 -12.39 -28.13
N SER A 119 14.34 -11.15 -27.71
CA SER A 119 15.56 -10.39 -28.07
C SER A 119 16.83 -10.89 -27.38
N LEU A 120 16.69 -11.69 -26.31
CA LEU A 120 17.84 -12.27 -25.59
C LEU A 120 18.53 -13.37 -26.39
N SER A 121 17.92 -13.87 -27.46
CA SER A 121 18.48 -14.89 -28.36
C SER A 121 19.03 -16.13 -27.63
N LEU A 122 18.36 -16.54 -26.56
CA LEU A 122 18.75 -17.74 -25.81
C LEU A 122 18.44 -18.98 -26.63
N PRO A 123 19.40 -19.89 -26.80
CA PRO A 123 19.15 -21.13 -27.53
C PRO A 123 18.05 -21.95 -26.85
N GLN A 124 17.16 -22.53 -27.64
CA GLN A 124 16.12 -23.41 -27.15
C GLN A 124 16.73 -24.59 -26.37
N TYR A 125 16.06 -25.02 -25.30
CA TYR A 125 16.55 -26.08 -24.39
C TYR A 125 17.82 -25.71 -23.58
N SER A 126 18.23 -24.46 -23.57
CA SER A 126 19.27 -24.00 -22.66
C SER A 126 18.86 -24.17 -21.20
N VAL A 127 19.83 -24.49 -20.36
CA VAL A 127 19.62 -24.54 -18.89
C VAL A 127 20.12 -23.25 -18.27
N ILE A 128 19.19 -22.46 -17.73
CA ILE A 128 19.51 -21.22 -17.03
C ILE A 128 20.09 -21.55 -15.65
N ARG A 129 21.32 -21.15 -15.41
CA ARG A 129 22.00 -21.31 -14.12
C ARG A 129 21.63 -20.17 -13.16
N SER A 130 21.60 -18.95 -13.66
CA SER A 130 21.10 -17.78 -12.95
C SER A 130 20.55 -16.76 -13.94
N ALA A 131 19.55 -16.00 -13.50
CA ALA A 131 19.03 -14.83 -14.20
C ALA A 131 18.68 -13.79 -13.13
N ASN A 132 19.44 -12.70 -13.06
CA ASN A 132 19.28 -11.70 -12.04
C ASN A 132 19.06 -10.33 -12.68
N LEU A 133 17.95 -9.70 -12.35
CA LEU A 133 17.68 -8.31 -12.67
C LEU A 133 18.19 -7.44 -11.53
N SER A 134 19.00 -6.44 -11.85
CA SER A 134 19.49 -5.43 -10.92
C SER A 134 18.93 -4.07 -11.30
N LEU A 135 18.22 -3.41 -10.37
CA LEU A 135 17.71 -2.06 -10.52
C LEU A 135 18.32 -1.18 -9.42
N PHE A 136 18.63 0.05 -9.77
CA PHE A 136 19.26 1.00 -8.86
C PHE A 136 18.37 2.19 -8.58
N GLN A 137 18.41 2.66 -7.34
CA GLN A 137 17.76 3.89 -6.93
C GLN A 137 18.66 5.10 -7.21
N PRO A 138 18.09 6.25 -7.55
CA PRO A 138 18.85 7.50 -7.60
C PRO A 138 19.13 8.03 -6.18
N GLY A 139 20.36 8.44 -5.90
CA GLY A 139 20.72 9.15 -4.68
C GLY A 139 20.75 8.32 -3.40
N ASP A 140 20.55 8.98 -2.26
CA ASP A 140 20.46 8.36 -0.95
C ASP A 140 19.11 7.64 -0.82
N SER A 141 19.15 6.38 -0.57
CA SER A 141 18.03 5.48 -0.79
C SER A 141 17.50 4.87 0.48
N LEU A 142 16.29 4.38 0.36
CA LEU A 142 15.64 3.55 1.35
C LEU A 142 16.18 2.12 1.27
N ASP A 143 16.95 1.70 2.26
CA ASP A 143 17.31 0.30 2.46
C ASP A 143 16.19 -0.46 3.19
N ASN A 144 16.16 -1.77 3.04
CA ASN A 144 15.20 -2.70 3.65
C ASN A 144 13.78 -2.66 3.07
N PHE A 145 13.52 -1.92 2.00
CA PHE A 145 12.24 -1.99 1.31
C PHE A 145 12.14 -3.29 0.50
N SER A 146 11.12 -4.07 0.80
CA SER A 146 10.91 -5.37 0.15
C SER A 146 9.98 -5.24 -1.06
N VAL A 147 10.44 -5.72 -2.20
CA VAL A 147 9.72 -5.73 -3.46
C VAL A 147 9.35 -7.16 -3.83
N ARG A 148 8.11 -7.35 -4.23
CA ARG A 148 7.62 -8.59 -4.82
C ARG A 148 7.47 -8.43 -6.32
N MET A 149 7.91 -9.43 -7.07
CA MET A 149 7.77 -9.55 -8.51
C MET A 149 6.87 -10.74 -8.83
N ASP A 150 5.82 -10.51 -9.60
CA ASP A 150 4.88 -11.51 -10.08
C ASP A 150 4.82 -11.48 -11.61
N PRO A 151 5.07 -12.61 -12.30
CA PRO A 151 4.81 -12.69 -13.73
C PRO A 151 3.32 -12.54 -14.03
N LEU A 152 2.99 -11.78 -15.07
CA LEU A 152 1.62 -11.56 -15.49
C LEU A 152 1.10 -12.70 -16.37
N LYS A 153 -0.20 -12.96 -16.27
CA LYS A 153 -0.91 -13.92 -17.11
C LYS A 153 -1.30 -13.31 -18.46
N PHE A 154 -1.71 -12.05 -18.43
CA PHE A 154 -2.05 -11.25 -19.61
C PHE A 154 -1.85 -9.76 -19.28
N LEU A 155 -1.66 -8.95 -20.31
CA LEU A 155 -1.78 -7.49 -20.16
C LEU A 155 -3.26 -7.10 -20.29
N PRO A 156 -3.76 -6.20 -19.47
CA PRO A 156 -5.10 -5.67 -19.66
C PRO A 156 -5.18 -4.89 -20.97
N ASP A 157 -6.34 -4.94 -21.61
CA ASP A 157 -6.59 -4.14 -22.80
C ASP A 157 -6.42 -2.65 -22.48
N SER A 158 -5.80 -1.93 -23.40
CA SER A 158 -5.63 -0.49 -23.31
C SER A 158 -7.01 0.19 -23.25
N GLY A 159 -7.43 0.64 -22.11
CA GLY A 159 -8.74 1.26 -21.86
C GLY A 159 -9.54 0.66 -20.71
N SER A 160 -9.11 -0.45 -20.12
CA SER A 160 -9.70 -0.93 -18.88
C SER A 160 -9.33 0.00 -17.73
N SER A 161 -10.36 0.51 -17.02
CA SER A 161 -10.15 1.38 -15.86
C SER A 161 -9.36 0.63 -14.79
N ILE A 162 -8.22 1.18 -14.41
CA ILE A 162 -7.32 0.68 -13.37
C ILE A 162 -8.04 0.55 -12.01
N PHE A 163 -9.19 1.20 -11.85
CA PHE A 163 -9.90 1.31 -10.58
C PHE A 163 -10.94 0.23 -10.32
N ASN A 164 -11.31 -0.61 -11.30
CA ASN A 164 -12.45 -1.51 -11.12
C ASN A 164 -12.11 -2.91 -10.63
N ALA A 165 -10.88 -3.33 -10.71
CA ALA A 165 -10.28 -4.54 -10.10
C ALA A 165 -8.79 -4.50 -10.41
N ASP A 166 -7.95 -5.28 -9.73
CA ASP A 166 -6.56 -5.41 -10.19
C ASP A 166 -6.58 -6.10 -11.57
N PRO A 167 -6.41 -5.34 -12.67
CA PRO A 167 -6.50 -5.92 -14.02
C PRO A 167 -5.30 -6.80 -14.35
N TYR A 168 -4.29 -6.79 -13.46
CA TYR A 168 -3.02 -7.46 -13.68
C TYR A 168 -2.99 -8.79 -12.94
N GLU A 169 -3.80 -9.75 -13.43
CA GLU A 169 -3.79 -11.11 -12.90
C GLU A 169 -2.41 -11.74 -13.09
N ASN A 170 -1.82 -12.20 -12.00
CA ASN A 170 -0.55 -12.89 -12.03
C ASN A 170 -0.73 -14.40 -12.34
N LEU A 171 0.35 -15.04 -12.76
CA LEU A 171 0.36 -16.48 -13.03
C LEU A 171 0.17 -17.33 -11.77
N GLY A 172 0.30 -16.76 -10.57
CA GLY A 172 0.28 -17.49 -9.31
C GLY A 172 1.51 -18.38 -9.07
N MET A 173 2.48 -18.36 -9.96
CA MET A 173 3.72 -19.14 -9.90
C MET A 173 4.90 -18.31 -10.40
N TYR A 174 6.13 -18.78 -10.14
CA TYR A 174 7.38 -18.11 -10.54
C TYR A 174 7.57 -16.72 -9.96
N PHE A 175 6.84 -16.37 -8.90
CA PHE A 175 7.07 -15.13 -8.18
C PHE A 175 8.44 -15.12 -7.50
N SER A 176 8.97 -13.94 -7.30
CA SER A 176 10.21 -13.72 -6.56
C SER A 176 10.07 -12.48 -5.67
N SER A 177 10.83 -12.46 -4.58
CA SER A 177 10.87 -11.29 -3.72
C SER A 177 12.33 -10.97 -3.40
N ALA A 178 12.62 -9.69 -3.28
CA ALA A 178 13.93 -9.21 -2.87
C ALA A 178 13.78 -7.92 -2.05
N THR A 179 14.77 -7.66 -1.22
CA THR A 179 14.85 -6.45 -0.41
C THR A 179 15.93 -5.54 -0.98
N VAL A 180 15.64 -4.27 -1.03
CA VAL A 180 16.60 -3.25 -1.43
C VAL A 180 17.71 -3.18 -0.40
N ALA A 181 18.95 -3.20 -0.86
CA ALA A 181 20.14 -3.07 -0.03
C ALA A 181 21.22 -2.30 -0.79
N SER A 182 21.83 -1.31 -0.16
CA SER A 182 22.87 -0.47 -0.77
C SER A 182 22.43 0.12 -2.11
N ASN A 183 21.27 0.73 -2.13
CA ASN A 183 20.66 1.40 -3.30
C ASN A 183 20.29 0.47 -4.45
N LYS A 184 20.28 -0.84 -4.22
CA LYS A 184 20.10 -1.84 -5.26
C LYS A 184 19.01 -2.83 -4.89
N LEU A 185 18.10 -3.08 -5.82
CA LEU A 185 17.25 -4.26 -5.83
C LEU A 185 17.88 -5.30 -6.75
N GLN A 186 18.06 -6.51 -6.25
CA GLN A 186 18.48 -7.64 -7.08
C GLN A 186 17.48 -8.78 -6.96
N ILE A 187 16.74 -9.04 -8.03
CA ILE A 187 15.67 -10.02 -8.05
C ILE A 187 15.96 -11.14 -9.04
N SER A 188 15.65 -12.38 -8.64
CA SER A 188 15.91 -13.55 -9.48
C SER A 188 14.73 -13.83 -10.41
N LEU A 189 15.01 -13.96 -11.69
CA LEU A 189 14.06 -14.34 -12.74
C LEU A 189 14.31 -15.75 -13.27
N LYS A 190 15.21 -16.50 -12.63
CA LYS A 190 15.67 -17.81 -13.12
C LYS A 190 14.51 -18.77 -13.42
N SER A 191 13.65 -19.00 -12.45
CA SER A 191 12.57 -19.98 -12.57
C SER A 191 11.58 -19.59 -13.67
N TYR A 192 11.25 -18.32 -13.77
CA TYR A 192 10.36 -17.80 -14.80
C TYR A 192 10.95 -17.96 -16.20
N PHE A 193 12.17 -17.50 -16.42
CA PHE A 193 12.83 -17.60 -17.72
C PHE A 193 13.09 -19.04 -18.14
N GLN A 194 13.47 -19.90 -17.19
CA GLN A 194 13.63 -21.32 -17.49
C GLN A 194 12.30 -21.93 -17.98
N SER A 195 11.20 -21.55 -17.36
CA SER A 195 9.88 -22.05 -17.76
C SER A 195 9.46 -21.57 -19.14
N ILE A 196 9.76 -20.33 -19.51
CA ILE A 196 9.51 -19.82 -20.87
C ILE A 196 10.30 -20.63 -21.91
N LEU A 197 11.58 -20.93 -21.62
CA LEU A 197 12.41 -21.72 -22.54
C LEU A 197 11.98 -23.19 -22.70
N MET A 198 11.30 -23.74 -21.70
CA MET A 198 10.95 -25.16 -21.66
C MET A 198 9.50 -25.44 -22.06
N THR A 199 8.67 -24.40 -22.13
CA THR A 199 7.22 -24.56 -22.27
C THR A 199 6.69 -23.63 -23.35
N ASP A 200 6.27 -24.16 -24.48
CA ASP A 200 5.69 -23.37 -25.58
C ASP A 200 4.37 -22.66 -25.20
N SER A 201 3.76 -23.05 -24.09
CA SER A 201 2.49 -22.48 -23.62
C SER A 201 2.65 -21.26 -22.68
N LEU A 202 3.87 -20.95 -22.25
CA LEU A 202 4.10 -19.81 -21.37
C LEU A 202 4.65 -18.63 -22.17
N THR A 203 3.83 -17.61 -22.31
CA THR A 203 4.20 -16.37 -22.98
C THR A 203 4.71 -15.35 -21.97
N ASN A 204 5.80 -14.69 -22.30
CA ASN A 204 6.26 -13.54 -21.52
C ASN A 204 5.38 -12.34 -21.83
N VAL A 205 4.53 -11.98 -20.88
CA VAL A 205 3.61 -10.85 -20.99
C VAL A 205 4.15 -9.61 -20.26
N GLY A 206 4.88 -9.84 -19.17
CA GLY A 206 5.43 -8.79 -18.34
C GLY A 206 5.57 -9.23 -16.88
N LEU A 207 6.27 -8.43 -16.11
CA LEU A 207 6.54 -8.63 -14.70
C LEU A 207 5.94 -7.47 -13.90
N LYS A 208 5.05 -7.77 -12.97
CA LYS A 208 4.49 -6.79 -12.04
C LYS A 208 5.39 -6.69 -10.81
N PHE A 209 5.79 -5.48 -10.49
CA PHE A 209 6.51 -5.14 -9.27
C PHE A 209 5.57 -4.43 -8.30
N SER A 210 5.53 -4.88 -7.07
CA SER A 210 4.69 -4.33 -6.01
C SER A 210 5.42 -4.32 -4.67
N ALA A 211 4.99 -3.45 -3.76
CA ALA A 211 5.50 -3.43 -2.39
C ALA A 211 5.05 -4.69 -1.64
N SER A 212 5.97 -5.27 -0.85
CA SER A 212 5.60 -6.32 0.09
C SER A 212 4.73 -5.76 1.22
N THR A 213 3.87 -6.61 1.78
CA THR A 213 3.07 -6.27 2.97
C THR A 213 3.90 -6.08 4.23
N SER A 214 5.18 -6.47 4.22
CA SER A 214 6.13 -6.27 5.32
C SER A 214 6.72 -4.87 5.41
N ASN A 215 6.59 -4.05 4.34
CA ASN A 215 7.09 -2.69 4.33
C ASN A 215 6.23 -1.79 5.22
N ASP A 216 6.83 -0.70 5.69
CA ASP A 216 6.05 0.41 6.26
C ASP A 216 5.03 0.92 5.24
N LEU A 217 3.88 1.38 5.75
CA LEU A 217 2.77 1.78 4.91
C LEU A 217 3.13 2.98 4.02
N PHE A 218 3.92 3.92 4.54
CA PHE A 218 4.23 5.19 3.88
C PHE A 218 5.56 5.20 3.12
N GLU A 219 6.33 4.13 3.23
CA GLU A 219 7.56 3.99 2.46
C GLU A 219 7.28 3.75 0.98
N SER A 220 8.17 4.29 0.17
CA SER A 220 8.17 4.08 -1.27
C SER A 220 9.58 4.00 -1.79
N VAL A 221 9.77 3.30 -2.88
CA VAL A 221 11.05 3.20 -3.58
C VAL A 221 10.88 3.60 -5.03
N ASN A 222 11.85 4.35 -5.54
CA ASN A 222 11.90 4.74 -6.95
C ASN A 222 13.18 4.17 -7.58
N PHE A 223 13.05 3.51 -8.72
CA PHE A 223 14.18 3.03 -9.51
C PHE A 223 14.24 3.81 -10.81
N ASP A 224 15.39 4.35 -11.12
CA ASP A 224 15.67 5.03 -12.37
C ASP A 224 16.05 4.00 -13.44
N LEU A 225 15.18 3.79 -14.43
CA LEU A 225 15.43 2.84 -15.52
C LEU A 225 16.60 3.24 -16.42
N SER A 226 16.94 4.53 -16.46
CA SER A 226 18.09 5.05 -17.23
C SER A 226 19.43 4.84 -16.53
N HIS A 227 19.41 4.36 -15.27
CA HIS A 227 20.63 4.19 -14.48
C HIS A 227 21.61 3.23 -15.14
N VAL A 228 22.85 3.68 -15.36
CA VAL A 228 23.89 2.96 -16.14
C VAL A 228 24.25 1.58 -15.60
N ASN A 229 24.00 1.31 -14.32
CA ASN A 229 24.28 0.02 -13.69
C ASN A 229 23.09 -0.95 -13.72
N ASN A 230 21.92 -0.51 -14.22
CA ASN A 230 20.81 -1.44 -14.42
C ASN A 230 21.20 -2.52 -15.39
N LYS A 231 20.91 -3.77 -15.04
CA LYS A 231 21.26 -4.89 -15.90
C LYS A 231 20.45 -6.13 -15.61
N LEU A 232 20.26 -6.92 -16.65
CA LEU A 232 19.83 -8.29 -16.56
C LEU A 232 21.03 -9.20 -16.92
N GLU A 233 21.47 -9.98 -15.94
CA GLU A 233 22.56 -10.94 -16.13
C GLU A 233 22.01 -12.35 -16.20
N ILE A 234 22.24 -13.04 -17.30
CA ILE A 234 21.80 -14.42 -17.49
C ILE A 234 23.01 -15.32 -17.75
N PHE A 235 23.19 -16.32 -16.91
CA PHE A 235 24.16 -17.38 -17.11
C PHE A 235 23.43 -18.67 -17.48
N TYR A 236 23.76 -19.25 -18.61
CA TYR A 236 23.11 -20.43 -19.10
C TYR A 236 24.12 -21.43 -19.71
N VAL A 237 23.70 -22.65 -19.86
CA VAL A 237 24.41 -23.69 -20.58
C VAL A 237 23.54 -24.07 -21.77
N SER A 238 24.10 -23.92 -22.99
CA SER A 238 23.44 -24.41 -24.19
C SER A 238 23.58 -25.92 -24.29
N PRO A 239 22.65 -26.61 -24.96
CA PRO A 239 22.71 -28.03 -25.20
C PRO A 239 23.90 -28.39 -26.06
#